data_b6683aafa58577e11a6c4d0542648344
#
_entry.id   b6683aafa58577e11a6c4d0542648344
#
_cell.length_a   1.000
_cell.length_b   1.000
_cell.length_c   1.000
_cell.angle_alpha   90.00
_cell.angle_beta   90.00
_cell.angle_gamma   90.00
#
_symmetry.space_group_name_H-M   'P 1'
#
loop_
_entity.id
_entity.type
_entity.pdbx_description
1 polymer ?
#
loop_
_entity_poly.entity_id
_entity_poly.type
_entity_poly.pdbx_seq_one_letter_code
_entity_poly.pdbx_strand_id
1 'polypeptide(L)'
;MKMLKKLLAVVLTGAMALTILTACGSNAVTEKDIADAMNDMAKAKGTNVTFTPRAAERELAQKLAALSEKEWNKTNGKLSEKVIEILGLNEANEESCFVWYGAVFADEIGVTGQAYNVMNNILSKDAVNADKLEGEPADIRYIGTALDTLTIYGKQTTVRIIVVTAPVKSQESQNPGKA
;
A
#
# COMPACT_ATOMS: atom_id res chain seq x y z
N MET A 1 38.80 -6.87 15.30
CA MET A 1 38.13 -7.23 14.03
C MET A 1 36.62 -7.40 14.10
N LYS A 2 35.97 -7.71 15.24
CA LYS A 2 34.49 -7.85 15.34
C LYS A 2 33.72 -6.50 15.31
N MET A 3 34.34 -5.43 15.82
CA MET A 3 33.70 -4.10 15.81
C MET A 3 33.64 -3.46 14.43
N LEU A 4 34.68 -3.63 13.60
CA LEU A 4 34.74 -3.07 12.25
C LEU A 4 33.66 -3.67 11.34
N LYS A 5 33.35 -4.97 11.49
CA LYS A 5 32.26 -5.62 10.72
C LYS A 5 30.87 -5.14 11.10
N LYS A 6 30.65 -4.79 12.38
CA LYS A 6 29.36 -4.22 12.83
C LYS A 6 29.19 -2.78 12.36
N LEU A 7 30.28 -2.00 12.33
CA LEU A 7 30.26 -0.63 11.81
C LEU A 7 30.00 -0.61 10.30
N LEU A 8 30.61 -1.55 9.56
CA LEU A 8 30.41 -1.67 8.12
C LEU A 8 28.95 -2.04 7.76
N ALA A 9 28.32 -2.92 8.55
CA ALA A 9 26.91 -3.30 8.35
C ALA A 9 25.95 -2.14 8.61
N VAL A 10 26.21 -1.32 9.64
CA VAL A 10 25.39 -0.13 9.95
C VAL A 10 25.54 0.95 8.88
N VAL A 11 26.75 1.14 8.35
CA VAL A 11 27.02 2.10 7.28
C VAL A 11 26.37 1.66 5.96
N LEU A 12 26.38 0.34 5.66
CA LEU A 12 25.76 -0.18 4.44
C LEU A 12 24.21 -0.07 4.47
N THR A 13 23.59 -0.37 5.61
CA THR A 13 22.14 -0.20 5.79
C THR A 13 21.73 1.28 5.79
N GLY A 14 22.53 2.16 6.38
CA GLY A 14 22.32 3.60 6.34
C GLY A 14 22.50 4.20 4.94
N ALA A 15 23.46 3.70 4.16
CA ALA A 15 23.70 4.17 2.79
C ALA A 15 22.59 3.73 1.82
N MET A 16 22.02 2.53 1.97
CA MET A 16 20.87 2.10 1.15
C MET A 16 19.62 2.91 1.49
N ALA A 17 19.37 3.24 2.76
CA ALA A 17 18.24 4.08 3.14
C ALA A 17 18.39 5.52 2.59
N LEU A 18 19.62 6.06 2.55
CA LEU A 18 19.90 7.38 2.02
C LEU A 18 19.85 7.44 0.48
N THR A 19 20.22 6.38 -0.22
CA THR A 19 20.13 6.34 -1.70
C THR A 19 18.69 6.29 -2.20
N ILE A 20 17.77 5.68 -1.45
CA ILE A 20 16.34 5.71 -1.76
C ILE A 20 15.76 7.13 -1.55
N LEU A 21 16.30 7.90 -0.60
CA LEU A 21 15.88 9.28 -0.33
C LEU A 21 16.48 10.31 -1.31
N THR A 22 17.65 10.02 -1.92
CA THR A 22 18.35 10.99 -2.78
C THR A 22 18.17 10.75 -4.29
N ALA A 23 17.57 9.62 -4.68
CA ALA A 23 17.24 9.32 -6.09
C ALA A 23 16.05 10.14 -6.63
N CYS A 24 15.38 10.93 -5.77
CA CYS A 24 14.30 11.82 -6.16
C CYS A 24 14.79 13.26 -6.20
N GLY A 25 14.85 13.81 -7.41
CA GLY A 25 14.95 15.26 -7.58
C GLY A 25 13.85 15.98 -6.81
N SER A 26 13.99 17.29 -6.63
CA SER A 26 13.29 18.20 -5.72
C SER A 26 11.74 18.19 -5.72
N ASN A 27 11.07 17.14 -6.26
CA ASN A 27 9.62 16.92 -6.28
C ASN A 27 9.27 15.43 -6.14
N ALA A 28 9.93 14.71 -5.24
CA ALA A 28 9.58 13.32 -4.96
C ALA A 28 8.14 13.23 -4.46
N VAL A 29 7.28 12.54 -5.21
CA VAL A 29 5.90 12.25 -4.81
C VAL A 29 5.91 11.45 -3.51
N THR A 30 5.35 12.04 -2.45
CA THR A 30 5.26 11.42 -1.13
C THR A 30 3.96 10.63 -0.98
N GLU A 31 3.91 9.77 0.02
CA GLU A 31 2.69 9.05 0.41
C GLU A 31 1.55 10.02 0.77
N LYS A 32 1.89 11.13 1.45
CA LYS A 32 0.94 12.16 1.81
C LYS A 32 0.37 12.86 0.57
N ASP A 33 1.20 13.18 -0.42
CA ASP A 33 0.74 13.83 -1.65
C ASP A 33 -0.27 12.95 -2.40
N ILE A 34 -0.04 11.62 -2.41
CA ILE A 34 -0.96 10.66 -3.02
C ILE A 34 -2.27 10.61 -2.24
N ALA A 35 -2.20 10.51 -0.91
CA ALA A 35 -3.39 10.50 -0.06
C ALA A 35 -4.22 11.78 -0.21
N ASP A 36 -3.58 12.94 -0.26
CA ASP A 36 -4.24 14.23 -0.46
C ASP A 36 -4.94 14.29 -1.83
N ALA A 37 -4.26 13.86 -2.89
CA ALA A 37 -4.87 13.80 -4.23
C ALA A 37 -6.05 12.81 -4.31
N MET A 38 -5.97 11.68 -3.59
CA MET A 38 -7.08 10.72 -3.49
C MET A 38 -8.26 11.32 -2.74
N ASN A 39 -8.01 12.08 -1.67
CA ASN A 39 -9.04 12.79 -0.92
C ASN A 39 -9.75 13.84 -1.80
N ASP A 40 -9.01 14.60 -2.59
CA ASP A 40 -9.58 15.57 -3.54
C ASP A 40 -10.45 14.87 -4.59
N MET A 41 -10.01 13.71 -5.10
CA MET A 41 -10.79 12.91 -6.05
C MET A 41 -12.07 12.34 -5.42
N ALA A 42 -11.99 11.83 -4.18
CA ALA A 42 -13.14 11.32 -3.45
C ALA A 42 -14.17 12.42 -3.22
N LYS A 43 -13.72 13.60 -2.78
CA LYS A 43 -14.56 14.78 -2.60
C LYS A 43 -15.22 15.23 -3.93
N ALA A 44 -14.46 15.25 -5.02
CA ALA A 44 -14.97 15.62 -6.34
C ALA A 44 -16.05 14.63 -6.84
N LYS A 45 -15.95 13.34 -6.44
CA LYS A 45 -16.98 12.31 -6.70
C LYS A 45 -18.18 12.37 -5.74
N GLY A 46 -18.18 13.27 -4.75
CA GLY A 46 -19.24 13.38 -3.76
C GLY A 46 -19.28 12.24 -2.74
N THR A 47 -18.16 11.57 -2.49
CA THR A 47 -18.05 10.51 -1.47
C THR A 47 -17.46 11.06 -0.18
N ASN A 48 -17.79 10.43 0.96
CA ASN A 48 -17.22 10.76 2.27
C ASN A 48 -15.93 9.99 2.58
N VAL A 49 -15.44 9.19 1.63
CA VAL A 49 -14.23 8.39 1.81
C VAL A 49 -13.03 9.30 1.99
N THR A 50 -12.23 9.00 3.02
CA THR A 50 -10.99 9.71 3.33
C THR A 50 -9.82 8.75 3.41
N PHE A 51 -8.64 9.20 2.96
CA PHE A 51 -7.41 8.42 2.98
C PHE A 51 -6.40 9.09 3.89
N THR A 52 -5.86 8.33 4.84
CA THR A 52 -4.90 8.83 5.83
C THR A 52 -3.64 7.96 5.79
N PRO A 53 -2.44 8.54 5.57
CA PRO A 53 -1.19 7.81 5.69
C PRO A 53 -1.03 7.19 7.09
N ARG A 54 -0.65 5.90 7.16
CA ARG A 54 -0.42 5.23 8.43
C ARG A 54 0.83 4.34 8.37
N ALA A 55 1.60 4.33 9.47
CA ALA A 55 2.86 3.59 9.55
C ALA A 55 2.67 2.08 9.35
N ALA A 56 1.59 1.49 9.85
CA ALA A 56 1.30 0.06 9.71
C ALA A 56 1.20 -0.35 8.23
N GLU A 57 0.43 0.37 7.41
CA GLU A 57 0.31 0.08 5.97
C GLU A 57 1.61 0.35 5.23
N ARG A 58 2.40 1.35 5.67
CA ARG A 58 3.72 1.61 5.08
C ARG A 58 4.68 0.44 5.34
N GLU A 59 4.68 -0.13 6.53
CA GLU A 59 5.48 -1.31 6.84
C GLU A 59 5.07 -2.52 6.00
N LEU A 60 3.77 -2.73 5.79
CA LEU A 60 3.27 -3.77 4.88
C LEU A 60 3.74 -3.53 3.44
N ALA A 61 3.62 -2.30 2.94
CA ALA A 61 4.09 -1.94 1.61
C ALA A 61 5.60 -2.17 1.45
N GLN A 62 6.40 -1.83 2.46
CA GLN A 62 7.85 -2.08 2.48
C GLN A 62 8.19 -3.57 2.47
N LYS A 63 7.48 -4.39 3.24
CA LYS A 63 7.66 -5.84 3.24
C LYS A 63 7.30 -6.45 1.88
N LEU A 64 6.23 -5.96 1.25
CA LEU A 64 5.85 -6.38 -0.10
C LEU A 64 6.90 -5.95 -1.14
N ALA A 65 7.42 -4.73 -1.07
CA ALA A 65 8.47 -4.22 -1.95
C ALA A 65 9.79 -5.01 -1.83
N ALA A 66 10.04 -5.62 -0.68
CA ALA A 66 11.23 -6.45 -0.46
C ALA A 66 11.12 -7.88 -1.02
N LEU A 67 9.95 -8.29 -1.55
CA LEU A 67 9.74 -9.61 -2.12
C LEU A 67 10.43 -9.72 -3.48
N SER A 68 11.08 -10.85 -3.71
CA SER A 68 11.59 -11.19 -5.04
C SER A 68 10.44 -11.47 -6.03
N GLU A 69 10.70 -11.33 -7.33
CA GLU A 69 9.72 -11.61 -8.39
C GLU A 69 9.07 -13.00 -8.25
N LYS A 70 9.82 -14.00 -7.82
CA LYS A 70 9.30 -15.35 -7.60
C LYS A 70 8.32 -15.43 -6.43
N GLU A 71 8.53 -14.62 -5.40
CA GLU A 71 7.65 -14.57 -4.23
C GLU A 71 6.37 -13.77 -4.50
N TRP A 72 6.40 -12.86 -5.48
CA TRP A 72 5.20 -12.16 -5.97
C TRP A 72 4.32 -13.06 -6.84
N ASN A 73 4.89 -14.05 -7.52
CA ASN A 73 4.19 -14.81 -8.56
C ASN A 73 3.06 -15.63 -7.97
N LYS A 74 1.88 -15.40 -8.52
CA LYS A 74 0.68 -16.19 -8.27
C LYS A 74 0.83 -17.55 -8.93
N THR A 75 0.77 -18.60 -8.17
CA THR A 75 0.64 -19.95 -8.72
C THR A 75 -0.84 -20.21 -8.99
N ASN A 76 -1.23 -20.39 -10.24
CA ASN A 76 -2.62 -20.72 -10.65
C ASN A 76 -3.70 -19.71 -10.18
N GLY A 77 -3.40 -18.41 -10.23
CA GLY A 77 -4.35 -17.36 -9.86
C GLY A 77 -4.53 -17.13 -8.36
N LYS A 78 -3.87 -17.90 -7.51
CA LYS A 78 -3.87 -17.70 -6.05
C LYS A 78 -2.80 -16.70 -5.64
N LEU A 79 -3.02 -16.00 -4.54
CA LEU A 79 -1.99 -15.17 -3.90
C LEU A 79 -0.82 -16.05 -3.47
N SER A 80 0.38 -15.50 -3.50
CA SER A 80 1.54 -16.20 -2.94
C SER A 80 1.39 -16.31 -1.42
N GLU A 81 1.95 -17.38 -0.83
CA GLU A 81 1.94 -17.59 0.62
C GLU A 81 2.61 -16.43 1.37
N LYS A 82 3.67 -15.86 0.78
CA LYS A 82 4.37 -14.70 1.35
C LYS A 82 3.51 -13.44 1.38
N VAL A 83 2.76 -13.18 0.33
CA VAL A 83 1.81 -12.04 0.30
C VAL A 83 0.70 -12.24 1.33
N ILE A 84 0.15 -13.46 1.45
CA ILE A 84 -0.86 -13.81 2.46
C ILE A 84 -0.31 -13.58 3.87
N GLU A 85 0.91 -14.04 4.16
CA GLU A 85 1.58 -13.87 5.44
C GLU A 85 1.80 -12.38 5.77
N ILE A 86 2.35 -11.60 4.84
CA ILE A 86 2.64 -10.17 5.03
C ILE A 86 1.37 -9.38 5.29
N LEU A 87 0.31 -9.64 4.53
CA LEU A 87 -0.96 -8.91 4.65
C LEU A 87 -1.87 -9.47 5.75
N GLY A 88 -1.47 -10.53 6.45
CA GLY A 88 -2.27 -11.14 7.52
C GLY A 88 -3.58 -11.75 7.04
N LEU A 89 -3.63 -12.29 5.81
CA LEU A 89 -4.84 -12.81 5.17
C LEU A 89 -5.11 -14.29 5.48
N ASN A 90 -4.38 -14.88 6.43
CA ASN A 90 -4.64 -16.24 6.89
C ASN A 90 -5.85 -16.26 7.85
N GLU A 91 -6.48 -17.43 8.00
CA GLU A 91 -7.68 -17.59 8.85
C GLU A 91 -7.42 -17.28 10.32
N ALA A 92 -6.18 -17.39 10.79
CA ALA A 92 -5.79 -17.12 12.18
C ALA A 92 -5.68 -15.61 12.51
N ASN A 93 -5.55 -14.76 11.49
CA ASN A 93 -5.34 -13.31 11.63
C ASN A 93 -6.46 -12.53 10.93
N GLU A 94 -7.70 -12.96 11.05
CA GLU A 94 -8.86 -12.18 10.61
C GLU A 94 -8.97 -10.91 11.45
N GLU A 95 -8.09 -9.96 11.21
CA GLU A 95 -8.37 -8.60 11.62
C GLU A 95 -9.60 -8.13 10.85
N SER A 96 -10.55 -7.54 11.54
CA SER A 96 -11.80 -7.04 10.97
C SER A 96 -11.54 -5.80 10.09
N CYS A 97 -10.69 -5.94 9.07
CA CYS A 97 -10.39 -4.87 8.13
C CYS A 97 -10.28 -5.38 6.69
N PHE A 98 -10.80 -4.59 5.76
CA PHE A 98 -10.62 -4.79 4.33
C PHE A 98 -9.21 -4.42 3.90
N VAL A 99 -8.60 -5.20 3.01
CA VAL A 99 -7.24 -4.98 2.51
C VAL A 99 -7.21 -4.98 0.98
N TRP A 100 -6.71 -3.87 0.40
CA TRP A 100 -6.37 -3.74 -1.02
C TRP A 100 -4.86 -3.55 -1.14
N TYR A 101 -4.27 -4.11 -2.16
CA TYR A 101 -2.88 -3.86 -2.48
C TYR A 101 -2.62 -3.92 -3.98
N GLY A 102 -1.53 -3.32 -4.41
CA GLY A 102 -1.11 -3.33 -5.79
C GLY A 102 0.11 -2.46 -6.03
N ALA A 103 0.45 -2.31 -7.30
CA ALA A 103 1.53 -1.46 -7.75
C ALA A 103 1.05 -0.48 -8.81
N VAL A 104 1.59 0.73 -8.78
CA VAL A 104 1.41 1.75 -9.82
C VAL A 104 2.79 2.22 -10.30
N PHE A 105 2.88 2.64 -11.56
CA PHE A 105 4.11 3.25 -12.06
C PHE A 105 4.40 4.54 -11.27
N ALA A 106 5.62 4.68 -10.80
CA ALA A 106 6.08 5.89 -10.10
C ALA A 106 6.85 6.82 -11.02
N ASP A 107 7.50 6.27 -12.06
CA ASP A 107 8.16 7.03 -13.09
C ASP A 107 7.13 7.58 -14.10
N GLU A 108 7.40 8.74 -14.66
CA GLU A 108 6.65 9.34 -15.77
C GLU A 108 5.26 9.86 -15.45
N ILE A 109 4.67 9.50 -14.29
CA ILE A 109 3.36 10.00 -13.86
C ILE A 109 3.46 10.74 -12.53
N GLY A 110 2.91 11.96 -12.49
CA GLY A 110 2.87 12.78 -11.28
C GLY A 110 1.90 12.25 -10.22
N VAL A 111 1.78 13.01 -9.13
CA VAL A 111 0.91 12.69 -7.99
C VAL A 111 -0.50 12.31 -8.41
N THR A 112 -1.14 13.16 -9.20
CA THR A 112 -2.53 12.96 -9.67
C THR A 112 -2.68 11.67 -10.47
N GLY A 113 -1.71 11.36 -11.36
CA GLY A 113 -1.73 10.12 -12.13
C GLY A 113 -1.58 8.88 -11.27
N GLN A 114 -0.67 8.90 -10.29
CA GLN A 114 -0.52 7.81 -9.34
C GLN A 114 -1.79 7.61 -8.50
N ALA A 115 -2.34 8.69 -7.92
CA ALA A 115 -3.58 8.65 -7.16
C ALA A 115 -4.76 8.11 -7.98
N TYR A 116 -4.89 8.55 -9.24
CA TYR A 116 -5.92 8.07 -10.16
C TYR A 116 -5.79 6.55 -10.42
N ASN A 117 -4.57 6.06 -10.64
CA ASN A 117 -4.33 4.63 -10.83
C ASN A 117 -4.66 3.81 -9.58
N VAL A 118 -4.38 4.32 -8.39
CA VAL A 118 -4.79 3.66 -7.13
C VAL A 118 -6.31 3.56 -7.06
N MET A 119 -7.01 4.67 -7.28
CA MET A 119 -8.49 4.72 -7.20
C MET A 119 -9.17 3.81 -8.23
N ASN A 120 -8.65 3.76 -9.46
CA ASN A 120 -9.30 3.00 -10.54
C ASN A 120 -8.80 1.56 -10.70
N ASN A 121 -7.54 1.26 -10.36
CA ASN A 121 -6.99 -0.07 -10.62
C ASN A 121 -6.83 -0.91 -9.35
N ILE A 122 -6.70 -0.29 -8.19
CA ILE A 122 -6.54 -0.99 -6.91
C ILE A 122 -7.87 -1.00 -6.16
N LEU A 123 -8.43 0.18 -5.88
CA LEU A 123 -9.62 0.32 -5.06
C LEU A 123 -10.95 0.06 -5.79
N SER A 124 -10.94 -0.07 -7.12
CA SER A 124 -12.12 -0.47 -7.89
C SER A 124 -12.39 -1.99 -7.84
N LYS A 125 -11.48 -2.74 -7.27
CA LYS A 125 -11.58 -4.19 -7.09
C LYS A 125 -12.05 -4.51 -5.69
N ASP A 126 -12.59 -5.71 -5.51
CA ASP A 126 -12.86 -6.23 -4.18
C ASP A 126 -11.57 -6.30 -3.36
N ALA A 127 -11.67 -6.06 -2.07
CA ALA A 127 -10.59 -6.31 -1.15
C ALA A 127 -10.17 -7.78 -1.24
N VAL A 128 -8.88 -8.08 -1.06
CA VAL A 128 -8.36 -9.45 -1.20
C VAL A 128 -8.91 -10.42 -0.16
N ASN A 129 -9.58 -9.92 0.85
CA ASN A 129 -10.21 -10.67 1.95
C ASN A 129 -11.71 -10.38 2.07
N ALA A 130 -12.33 -9.77 1.08
CA ALA A 130 -13.74 -9.36 1.14
C ALA A 130 -14.72 -10.52 1.36
N ASP A 131 -14.37 -11.70 0.84
CA ASP A 131 -15.15 -12.93 1.00
C ASP A 131 -15.18 -13.48 2.43
N LYS A 132 -14.29 -12.97 3.30
CA LYS A 132 -14.14 -13.39 4.71
C LYS A 132 -14.75 -12.41 5.70
N LEU A 133 -15.14 -11.23 5.25
CA LEU A 133 -15.61 -10.15 6.10
C LEU A 133 -17.10 -9.90 5.89
N GLU A 134 -17.83 -9.83 6.99
CA GLU A 134 -19.22 -9.37 6.96
C GLU A 134 -19.27 -7.84 7.07
N GLY A 135 -20.08 -7.18 6.22
CA GLY A 135 -20.29 -5.74 6.23
C GLY A 135 -19.60 -4.99 5.12
N GLU A 136 -19.49 -3.69 5.27
CA GLU A 136 -18.91 -2.78 4.29
C GLU A 136 -17.64 -2.12 4.84
N PRO A 137 -16.70 -1.69 3.97
CA PRO A 137 -15.53 -0.94 4.42
C PRO A 137 -15.96 0.45 4.93
N ALA A 138 -15.37 0.87 6.06
CA ALA A 138 -15.57 2.20 6.61
C ALA A 138 -15.13 3.29 5.62
N ASP A 139 -15.67 4.51 5.79
CA ASP A 139 -15.31 5.66 4.98
C ASP A 139 -13.86 6.13 5.24
N ILE A 140 -13.35 5.88 6.46
CA ILE A 140 -11.93 6.12 6.77
C ILE A 140 -11.10 4.94 6.25
N ARG A 141 -10.10 5.25 5.42
CA ARG A 141 -9.15 4.29 4.88
C ARG A 141 -7.73 4.70 5.20
N TYR A 142 -6.90 3.73 5.49
CA TYR A 142 -5.48 3.94 5.77
C TYR A 142 -4.66 3.52 4.56
N ILE A 143 -3.61 4.28 4.25
CA ILE A 143 -2.74 4.03 3.11
C ILE A 143 -1.29 4.00 3.55
N GLY A 144 -0.53 3.08 2.97
CA GLY A 144 0.92 3.03 3.06
C GLY A 144 1.55 2.72 1.72
N THR A 145 2.72 3.28 1.46
CA THR A 145 3.41 3.08 0.19
C THR A 145 4.90 2.80 0.37
N ALA A 146 5.48 2.07 -0.59
CA ALA A 146 6.92 1.87 -0.73
C ALA A 146 7.32 1.90 -2.21
N LEU A 147 8.52 2.35 -2.50
CA LEU A 147 9.08 2.30 -3.85
C LEU A 147 9.83 0.98 -4.05
N ASP A 148 9.74 0.44 -5.26
CA ASP A 148 10.50 -0.71 -5.72
C ASP A 148 10.91 -0.51 -7.19
N THR A 149 11.92 -1.25 -7.63
CA THR A 149 12.36 -1.23 -9.03
C THR A 149 12.19 -2.62 -9.63
N LEU A 150 11.28 -2.72 -10.59
CA LEU A 150 10.98 -3.96 -11.29
C LEU A 150 11.52 -3.94 -12.72
N THR A 151 11.85 -5.12 -13.25
CA THR A 151 12.18 -5.27 -14.67
C THR A 151 10.90 -5.60 -15.43
N ILE A 152 10.35 -4.62 -16.13
CA ILE A 152 9.11 -4.76 -16.91
C ILE A 152 9.49 -4.68 -18.39
N TYR A 153 9.22 -5.75 -19.15
CA TYR A 153 9.61 -5.88 -20.58
C TYR A 153 11.10 -5.58 -20.83
N GLY A 154 11.98 -6.02 -19.91
CA GLY A 154 13.43 -5.81 -20.04
C GLY A 154 13.92 -4.41 -19.66
N LYS A 155 13.04 -3.50 -19.25
CA LYS A 155 13.38 -2.15 -18.78
C LYS A 155 13.23 -2.07 -17.26
N GLN A 156 14.21 -1.49 -16.59
CA GLN A 156 14.11 -1.12 -15.16
C GLN A 156 13.06 -0.01 -15.01
N THR A 157 12.08 -0.23 -14.19
CA THR A 157 10.94 0.69 -13.99
C THR A 157 10.68 0.84 -12.50
N THR A 158 10.60 2.08 -12.03
CA THR A 158 10.22 2.37 -10.65
C THR A 158 8.71 2.22 -10.50
N VAL A 159 8.30 1.40 -9.56
CA VAL A 159 6.91 1.22 -9.18
C VAL A 159 6.71 1.64 -7.74
N ARG A 160 5.51 2.04 -7.42
CA ARG A 160 5.07 2.26 -6.05
C ARG A 160 4.13 1.15 -5.64
N ILE A 161 4.57 0.36 -4.67
CA ILE A 161 3.74 -0.63 -4.00
C ILE A 161 2.82 0.12 -3.03
N ILE A 162 1.55 -0.23 -3.02
CA ILE A 162 0.53 0.46 -2.23
C ILE A 162 -0.28 -0.58 -1.48
N VAL A 163 -0.52 -0.31 -0.21
CA VAL A 163 -1.45 -1.05 0.65
C VAL A 163 -2.49 -0.06 1.17
N VAL A 164 -3.76 -0.40 1.05
CA VAL A 164 -4.87 0.34 1.61
C VAL A 164 -5.68 -0.61 2.48
N THR A 165 -6.04 -0.17 3.69
CA THR A 165 -6.92 -0.90 4.58
C THR A 165 -8.11 -0.04 4.98
N ALA A 166 -9.22 -0.68 5.33
CA ALA A 166 -10.38 -0.02 5.93
C ALA A 166 -10.98 -0.91 7.02
N PRO A 167 -11.31 -0.37 8.21
CA PRO A 167 -12.10 -1.12 9.18
C PRO A 167 -13.45 -1.53 8.59
N VAL A 168 -14.07 -2.54 9.15
CA VAL A 168 -15.47 -2.86 8.86
C VAL A 168 -16.34 -1.76 9.44
N LYS A 169 -17.31 -1.28 8.66
CA LYS A 169 -18.24 -0.25 9.08
C LYS A 169 -19.11 -0.79 10.24
N SER A 170 -19.01 -0.18 11.41
CA SER A 170 -19.83 -0.57 12.54
C SER A 170 -21.30 -0.29 12.27
N GLN A 171 -22.19 -1.21 12.63
CA GLN A 171 -23.64 -1.05 12.42
C GLN A 171 -24.28 0.04 13.30
N GLU A 172 -23.55 0.60 14.26
CA GLU A 172 -24.06 1.60 15.21
C GLU A 172 -24.45 2.94 14.58
N SER A 173 -24.01 3.23 13.36
CA SER A 173 -24.32 4.50 12.70
C SER A 173 -25.62 4.49 11.86
N GLN A 174 -26.39 3.40 11.88
CA GLN A 174 -27.64 3.29 11.10
C GLN A 174 -28.93 3.55 11.89
N ASN A 175 -28.86 3.97 13.15
CA ASN A 175 -30.07 4.30 13.90
C ASN A 175 -30.09 5.75 14.39
N PRO A 176 -30.29 6.76 13.53
CA PRO A 176 -30.64 8.10 13.97
C PRO A 176 -32.15 8.14 14.20
N GLY A 177 -32.61 7.83 15.40
CA GLY A 177 -33.97 8.13 15.73
C GLY A 177 -34.77 7.04 16.42
N LYS A 178 -34.56 6.91 17.72
CA LYS A 178 -35.63 6.68 18.70
C LYS A 178 -35.22 7.40 19.97
N ALA A 179 -35.59 8.64 20.08
CA ALA A 179 -35.83 9.35 21.32
C ALA A 179 -37.23 9.94 21.20
#